data_668f016eaef17853769cf7a304678839
#
_entry.id   668f016eaef17853769cf7a304678839
#
_cell.length_a   1.000
_cell.length_b   1.000
_cell.length_c   1.000
_cell.angle_alpha   90.00
_cell.angle_beta   90.00
_cell.angle_gamma   90.00
#
_symmetry.space_group_name_H-M   'P 1'
#
loop_
_entity.id
_entity.type
_entity.pdbx_description
1 polymer ?
#
loop_
_entity_poly.entity_id
_entity_poly.type
_entity_poly.pdbx_seq_one_letter_code
_entity_poly.pdbx_strand_id
1 'polypeptide(L)'
;MLLSNMREKRSQKGRINFFHLASIFGLLVILLLSVINKSSAQQVNQVETLTESEVVKIASRWFGMSSESVAEVMDVIFNKHGGPSAYIRGEEAGGAFILGARYGRGELVMSDGHNEPVYWRGPTIGPDYGGNAAKTFTLIYNLQNPDDLFRRYPGVDGSAFFIAGLAVNFQERGEVILAPIRAGVGGRLGVNVGYLKYSREPGKIPF
;
A
#
# COMPACT_ATOMS: atom_id res chain seq x y z
N MET A 1 -79.58 -6.92 -33.26
CA MET A 1 -78.71 -5.76 -32.90
C MET A 1 -78.04 -5.88 -31.50
N LEU A 2 -78.54 -6.71 -30.60
CA LEU A 2 -77.93 -6.88 -29.24
C LEU A 2 -76.74 -7.86 -29.16
N LEU A 3 -76.65 -8.85 -30.06
CA LEU A 3 -75.58 -9.87 -30.04
C LEU A 3 -74.28 -9.39 -30.68
N SER A 4 -74.23 -8.40 -31.53
CA SER A 4 -73.06 -7.81 -32.14
C SER A 4 -72.29 -6.98 -31.12
N ASN A 5 -72.94 -6.22 -30.26
CA ASN A 5 -72.31 -5.38 -29.23
C ASN A 5 -71.63 -6.20 -28.08
N MET A 6 -72.12 -7.41 -27.79
CA MET A 6 -71.54 -8.26 -26.77
C MET A 6 -70.23 -8.92 -27.23
N ARG A 7 -70.05 -9.21 -28.52
CA ARG A 7 -68.88 -9.79 -29.11
C ARG A 7 -67.69 -8.79 -29.19
N GLU A 8 -68.05 -7.54 -29.51
CA GLU A 8 -67.05 -6.47 -29.61
C GLU A 8 -66.50 -6.06 -28.24
N LYS A 9 -67.29 -6.00 -27.17
CA LYS A 9 -66.82 -5.74 -25.80
C LYS A 9 -65.94 -6.84 -25.23
N ARG A 10 -66.15 -8.11 -25.65
CA ARG A 10 -65.30 -9.24 -25.17
C ARG A 10 -63.91 -9.26 -25.85
N SER A 11 -63.87 -8.83 -27.12
CA SER A 11 -62.64 -8.69 -27.87
C SER A 11 -61.69 -7.58 -27.33
N GLN A 12 -62.27 -6.45 -26.95
CA GLN A 12 -61.52 -5.30 -26.41
C GLN A 12 -60.93 -5.58 -25.01
N LYS A 13 -61.68 -6.29 -24.14
CA LYS A 13 -61.21 -6.58 -22.78
C LYS A 13 -60.00 -7.54 -22.77
N GLY A 14 -59.92 -8.49 -23.71
CA GLY A 14 -58.80 -9.41 -23.83
C GLY A 14 -57.50 -8.73 -24.38
N ARG A 15 -57.64 -7.76 -25.29
CA ARG A 15 -56.53 -7.01 -25.86
C ARG A 15 -55.87 -6.06 -24.86
N ILE A 16 -56.66 -5.41 -23.99
CA ILE A 16 -56.15 -4.49 -22.97
C ILE A 16 -55.30 -5.26 -21.94
N ASN A 17 -55.76 -6.44 -21.52
CA ASN A 17 -55.04 -7.25 -20.54
C ASN A 17 -53.68 -7.80 -21.08
N PHE A 18 -53.63 -8.11 -22.39
CA PHE A 18 -52.41 -8.60 -23.03
C PHE A 18 -51.34 -7.51 -23.13
N PHE A 19 -51.69 -6.28 -23.47
CA PHE A 19 -50.73 -5.16 -23.50
C PHE A 19 -50.23 -4.77 -22.12
N HIS A 20 -51.05 -4.83 -21.08
CA HIS A 20 -50.62 -4.60 -19.71
C HIS A 20 -49.69 -5.69 -19.21
N LEU A 21 -49.94 -6.96 -19.55
CA LEU A 21 -49.10 -8.08 -19.16
C LEU A 21 -47.74 -8.01 -19.84
N ALA A 22 -47.66 -7.65 -21.12
CA ALA A 22 -46.43 -7.45 -21.87
C ALA A 22 -45.63 -6.25 -21.35
N SER A 23 -46.29 -5.17 -20.94
CA SER A 23 -45.65 -4.00 -20.35
C SER A 23 -45.03 -4.30 -18.98
N ILE A 24 -45.74 -5.05 -18.12
CA ILE A 24 -45.21 -5.46 -16.79
C ILE A 24 -44.01 -6.40 -16.95
N PHE A 25 -44.09 -7.35 -17.90
CA PHE A 25 -42.96 -8.26 -18.15
C PHE A 25 -41.75 -7.52 -18.70
N GLY A 26 -41.93 -6.55 -19.59
CA GLY A 26 -40.86 -5.69 -20.09
C GLY A 26 -40.19 -4.87 -18.99
N LEU A 27 -40.97 -4.30 -18.06
CA LEU A 27 -40.45 -3.55 -16.92
C LEU A 27 -39.66 -4.43 -15.95
N LEU A 28 -40.10 -5.67 -15.73
CA LEU A 28 -39.42 -6.64 -14.86
C LEU A 28 -38.07 -7.09 -15.45
N VAL A 29 -38.02 -7.28 -16.77
CA VAL A 29 -36.76 -7.62 -17.47
C VAL A 29 -35.75 -6.46 -17.40
N ILE A 30 -36.22 -5.23 -17.59
CA ILE A 30 -35.34 -4.04 -17.46
C ILE A 30 -34.84 -3.88 -16.03
N LEU A 31 -35.67 -4.14 -15.02
CA LEU A 31 -35.28 -4.11 -13.61
C LEU A 31 -34.22 -5.20 -13.28
N LEU A 32 -34.40 -6.40 -13.81
CA LEU A 32 -33.41 -7.50 -13.65
C LEU A 32 -32.11 -7.18 -14.33
N LEU A 33 -32.11 -6.60 -15.53
CA LEU A 33 -30.88 -6.20 -16.24
C LEU A 33 -30.16 -5.06 -15.53
N SER A 34 -30.87 -4.16 -14.85
CA SER A 34 -30.23 -3.09 -14.07
C SER A 34 -29.54 -3.57 -12.80
N VAL A 35 -29.99 -4.68 -12.22
CA VAL A 35 -29.35 -5.30 -11.04
C VAL A 35 -28.06 -6.03 -11.45
N ILE A 36 -28.04 -6.67 -12.63
CA ILE A 36 -26.87 -7.38 -13.14
C ILE A 36 -25.73 -6.40 -13.46
N ASN A 37 -26.05 -5.21 -13.99
CA ASN A 37 -25.03 -4.19 -14.29
C ASN A 37 -24.42 -3.52 -13.06
N LYS A 38 -25.06 -3.58 -11.88
CA LYS A 38 -24.48 -3.04 -10.64
C LYS A 38 -23.40 -3.95 -10.02
N SER A 39 -23.42 -5.24 -10.33
CA SER A 39 -22.44 -6.19 -9.78
C SER A 39 -21.08 -6.18 -10.50
N SER A 40 -20.98 -5.61 -11.69
CA SER A 40 -19.72 -5.60 -12.46
C SER A 40 -18.89 -4.32 -12.31
N ALA A 41 -19.37 -3.31 -11.58
CA ALA A 41 -18.74 -1.99 -11.52
C ALA A 41 -17.87 -1.77 -10.26
N GLN A 42 -17.63 -2.78 -9.42
CA GLN A 42 -16.94 -2.60 -8.16
C GLN A 42 -15.93 -3.70 -7.82
N GLN A 43 -15.16 -4.14 -8.82
CA GLN A 43 -13.81 -4.63 -8.55
C GLN A 43 -12.84 -3.44 -8.70
N VAL A 44 -12.92 -2.48 -7.79
CA VAL A 44 -11.74 -1.73 -7.40
C VAL A 44 -10.80 -2.79 -6.86
N ASN A 45 -9.67 -3.03 -7.53
CA ASN A 45 -8.56 -3.78 -6.99
C ASN A 45 -8.14 -3.09 -5.68
N GLN A 46 -8.80 -3.44 -4.57
CA GLN A 46 -8.31 -3.02 -3.27
C GLN A 46 -7.01 -3.77 -3.08
N VAL A 47 -5.93 -3.02 -3.07
CA VAL A 47 -4.62 -3.55 -2.68
C VAL A 47 -4.81 -4.11 -1.28
N GLU A 48 -4.59 -5.41 -1.13
CA GLU A 48 -4.61 -6.04 0.18
C GLU A 48 -3.57 -5.34 1.06
N THR A 49 -3.93 -5.02 2.29
CA THR A 49 -3.05 -4.30 3.21
C THR A 49 -2.87 -5.09 4.49
N LEU A 50 -1.67 -4.98 5.07
CA LEU A 50 -1.35 -5.59 6.34
C LEU A 50 -1.98 -4.81 7.50
N THR A 51 -2.42 -5.52 8.52
CA THR A 51 -2.93 -4.91 9.75
C THR A 51 -1.78 -4.43 10.64
N GLU A 52 -2.05 -3.48 11.50
CA GLU A 52 -1.07 -2.96 12.44
C GLU A 52 -0.52 -4.07 13.36
N SER A 53 -1.37 -4.94 13.88
CA SER A 53 -0.97 -6.04 14.77
C SER A 53 -0.03 -7.05 14.07
N GLU A 54 -0.24 -7.33 12.80
CA GLU A 54 0.65 -8.15 11.99
C GLU A 54 2.02 -7.49 11.83
N VAL A 55 2.01 -6.22 11.45
CA VAL A 55 3.25 -5.44 11.26
C VAL A 55 4.04 -5.32 12.56
N VAL A 56 3.40 -4.98 13.68
CA VAL A 56 4.04 -4.93 15.01
C VAL A 56 4.67 -6.27 15.36
N LYS A 57 3.97 -7.38 15.16
CA LYS A 57 4.47 -8.72 15.44
C LYS A 57 5.69 -9.09 14.56
N ILE A 58 5.69 -8.73 13.30
CA ILE A 58 6.80 -9.01 12.38
C ILE A 58 8.00 -8.11 12.70
N ALA A 59 7.78 -6.82 12.86
CA ALA A 59 8.84 -5.84 13.11
C ALA A 59 9.51 -6.01 14.47
N SER A 60 8.75 -6.31 15.55
CA SER A 60 9.32 -6.56 16.87
C SER A 60 10.24 -7.77 16.88
N ARG A 61 9.85 -8.86 16.21
CA ARG A 61 10.73 -10.02 16.04
C ARG A 61 11.96 -9.71 15.20
N TRP A 62 11.80 -8.92 14.13
CA TRP A 62 12.90 -8.52 13.28
C TRP A 62 13.93 -7.67 14.03
N PHE A 63 13.47 -6.64 14.74
CA PHE A 63 14.37 -5.79 15.54
C PHE A 63 14.90 -6.45 16.80
N GLY A 64 14.21 -7.46 17.35
CA GLY A 64 14.48 -8.02 18.66
C GLY A 64 14.09 -7.04 19.79
N MET A 65 13.02 -6.27 19.58
CA MET A 65 12.48 -5.27 20.51
C MET A 65 11.15 -5.74 21.09
N SER A 66 10.72 -5.12 22.20
CA SER A 66 9.39 -5.37 22.74
C SER A 66 8.29 -4.91 21.76
N SER A 67 7.15 -5.57 21.79
CA SER A 67 6.02 -5.20 20.93
C SER A 67 5.47 -3.83 21.26
N GLU A 68 5.53 -3.42 22.54
CA GLU A 68 5.09 -2.09 23.01
C GLU A 68 5.91 -0.97 22.36
N SER A 69 7.25 -1.10 22.39
CA SER A 69 8.14 -0.10 21.80
C SER A 69 7.95 0.03 20.27
N VAL A 70 7.66 -1.07 19.60
CA VAL A 70 7.39 -1.06 18.15
C VAL A 70 5.99 -0.52 17.88
N ALA A 71 5.01 -0.85 18.71
CA ALA A 71 3.63 -0.36 18.57
C ALA A 71 3.54 1.16 18.65
N GLU A 72 4.31 1.83 19.53
CA GLU A 72 4.34 3.29 19.62
C GLU A 72 4.72 3.96 18.28
N VAL A 73 5.64 3.37 17.54
CA VAL A 73 6.06 3.88 16.22
C VAL A 73 5.00 3.56 15.17
N MET A 74 4.47 2.32 15.20
CA MET A 74 3.47 1.89 14.23
C MET A 74 2.17 2.66 14.35
N ASP A 75 1.72 2.98 15.56
CA ASP A 75 0.53 3.80 15.80
C ASP A 75 0.62 5.16 15.07
N VAL A 76 1.76 5.84 15.17
CA VAL A 76 1.98 7.12 14.47
C VAL A 76 1.93 6.95 12.95
N ILE A 77 2.52 5.89 12.42
CA ILE A 77 2.57 5.67 10.98
C ILE A 77 1.20 5.23 10.45
N PHE A 78 0.52 4.30 11.14
CA PHE A 78 -0.79 3.79 10.74
C PHE A 78 -1.89 4.85 10.83
N ASN A 79 -1.85 5.71 11.83
CA ASN A 79 -2.78 6.85 11.95
C ASN A 79 -2.63 7.82 10.76
N LYS A 80 -1.44 7.92 10.17
CA LYS A 80 -1.18 8.80 9.04
C LYS A 80 -1.47 8.17 7.68
N HIS A 81 -1.13 6.89 7.49
CA HIS A 81 -1.11 6.24 6.17
C HIS A 81 -1.96 4.97 6.10
N GLY A 82 -2.48 4.47 7.23
CA GLY A 82 -3.23 3.20 7.27
C GLY A 82 -2.33 1.97 7.12
N GLY A 83 -2.89 0.87 6.62
CA GLY A 83 -2.18 -0.39 6.41
C GLY A 83 -1.27 -0.36 5.18
N PRO A 84 -0.02 -0.84 5.27
CA PRO A 84 0.89 -0.94 4.15
C PRO A 84 0.51 -2.10 3.21
N SER A 85 0.79 -1.95 1.92
CA SER A 85 0.62 -2.99 0.90
C SER A 85 1.81 -3.96 0.83
N ALA A 86 2.95 -3.57 1.40
CA ALA A 86 4.16 -4.38 1.46
C ALA A 86 5.09 -3.88 2.57
N TYR A 87 6.13 -4.67 2.86
CA TYR A 87 7.24 -4.23 3.69
C TYR A 87 8.57 -4.78 3.17
N ILE A 88 9.67 -4.11 3.56
CA ILE A 88 11.03 -4.62 3.40
C ILE A 88 11.61 -4.87 4.79
N ARG A 89 12.20 -6.04 5.00
CA ARG A 89 13.07 -6.32 6.15
C ARG A 89 14.49 -6.48 5.66
N GLY A 90 15.45 -5.79 6.28
CA GLY A 90 16.81 -5.83 5.79
C GLY A 90 17.81 -5.17 6.72
N GLU A 91 19.02 -5.10 6.23
CA GLU A 91 20.16 -4.50 6.92
C GLU A 91 20.75 -3.39 6.07
N GLU A 92 21.17 -2.34 6.72
CA GLU A 92 21.72 -1.16 6.07
C GLU A 92 23.06 -0.81 6.71
N ALA A 93 24.07 -0.62 5.89
CA ALA A 93 25.35 -0.09 6.30
C ALA A 93 25.59 1.26 5.63
N GLY A 94 26.16 2.19 6.35
CA GLY A 94 26.52 3.51 5.84
C GLY A 94 27.67 4.08 6.61
N GLY A 95 28.31 5.07 6.03
CA GLY A 95 29.34 5.84 6.68
C GLY A 95 29.37 7.25 6.10
N ALA A 96 29.34 8.24 6.97
CA ALA A 96 29.51 9.65 6.61
C ALA A 96 30.22 10.39 7.73
N PHE A 97 31.15 11.24 7.35
CA PHE A 97 31.67 12.26 8.27
C PHE A 97 30.90 13.57 8.08
N ILE A 98 30.67 13.96 6.85
CA ILE A 98 29.81 15.08 6.41
C ILE A 98 28.93 14.60 5.25
N LEU A 99 29.55 13.96 4.26
CA LEU A 99 28.91 13.33 3.11
C LEU A 99 29.31 11.87 3.08
N GLY A 100 28.38 10.98 2.83
CA GLY A 100 28.63 9.56 2.77
C GLY A 100 27.68 8.82 1.84
N ALA A 101 27.79 7.52 1.89
CA ALA A 101 26.94 6.61 1.15
C ALA A 101 26.28 5.61 2.09
N ARG A 102 25.08 5.22 1.73
CA ARG A 102 24.28 4.22 2.42
C ARG A 102 23.96 3.10 1.44
N TYR A 103 24.13 1.88 1.90
CA TYR A 103 23.83 0.67 1.16
C TYR A 103 23.04 -0.28 2.04
N GLY A 104 22.02 -0.87 1.48
CA GLY A 104 21.23 -1.87 2.17
C GLY A 104 20.85 -3.02 1.26
N ARG A 105 20.50 -4.11 1.92
CA ARG A 105 19.98 -5.34 1.30
C ARG A 105 18.90 -5.92 2.18
N GLY A 106 17.93 -6.56 1.56
CA GLY A 106 16.82 -7.17 2.29
C GLY A 106 15.91 -7.96 1.38
N GLU A 107 14.72 -8.18 1.86
CA GLU A 107 13.64 -8.89 1.20
C GLU A 107 12.40 -8.00 1.18
N LEU A 108 11.86 -7.76 -0.01
CA LEU A 108 10.52 -7.22 -0.19
C LEU A 108 9.51 -8.34 0.05
N VAL A 109 8.47 -8.06 0.83
CA VAL A 109 7.36 -8.97 1.07
C VAL A 109 6.07 -8.20 0.83
N MET A 110 5.29 -8.64 -0.16
CA MET A 110 3.98 -8.08 -0.49
C MET A 110 2.91 -8.67 0.43
N SER A 111 1.79 -7.98 0.58
CA SER A 111 0.64 -8.47 1.37
C SER A 111 0.02 -9.77 0.82
N ASP A 112 0.12 -10.01 -0.49
CA ASP A 112 -0.31 -11.25 -1.16
C ASP A 112 0.65 -12.44 -0.94
N GLY A 113 1.77 -12.23 -0.25
CA GLY A 113 2.79 -13.25 0.04
C GLY A 113 3.90 -13.36 -1.00
N HIS A 114 3.86 -12.59 -2.10
CA HIS A 114 5.00 -12.52 -3.01
C HIS A 114 6.21 -11.92 -2.30
N ASN A 115 7.40 -12.51 -2.52
CA ASN A 115 8.64 -11.99 -1.97
C ASN A 115 9.78 -12.06 -2.99
N GLU A 116 10.68 -11.07 -2.92
CA GLU A 116 11.88 -11.02 -3.74
C GLU A 116 13.02 -10.24 -3.06
N PRO A 117 14.30 -10.50 -3.44
CA PRO A 117 15.43 -9.74 -2.95
C PRO A 117 15.35 -8.27 -3.37
N VAL A 118 15.77 -7.39 -2.46
CA VAL A 118 15.84 -5.95 -2.73
C VAL A 118 17.12 -5.36 -2.19
N TYR A 119 17.72 -4.45 -2.96
CA TYR A 119 18.89 -3.67 -2.59
C TYR A 119 18.53 -2.18 -2.68
N TRP A 120 19.12 -1.38 -1.79
CA TRP A 120 18.98 0.08 -1.87
C TRP A 120 20.29 0.78 -1.61
N ARG A 121 20.41 1.98 -2.16
CA ARG A 121 21.58 2.84 -2.00
C ARG A 121 21.20 4.29 -2.18
N GLY A 122 21.99 5.16 -1.59
CA GLY A 122 21.84 6.60 -1.76
C GLY A 122 22.88 7.40 -0.99
N PRO A 123 22.93 8.71 -1.24
CA PRO A 123 23.74 9.61 -0.45
C PRO A 123 23.20 9.72 0.98
N THR A 124 24.07 9.98 1.93
CA THR A 124 23.71 10.35 3.31
C THR A 124 24.48 11.59 3.72
N ILE A 125 23.87 12.46 4.49
CA ILE A 125 24.46 13.65 5.06
C ILE A 125 24.29 13.61 6.56
N GLY A 126 25.35 13.95 7.28
CA GLY A 126 25.36 13.99 8.74
C GLY A 126 26.37 13.04 9.37
N PRO A 127 26.60 13.17 10.67
CA PRO A 127 27.50 12.27 11.39
C PRO A 127 26.85 10.89 11.50
N ASP A 128 27.31 9.96 10.70
CA ASP A 128 26.94 8.54 10.75
C ASP A 128 28.20 7.75 11.15
N TYR A 129 28.47 7.73 12.45
CA TYR A 129 29.63 7.05 13.00
C TYR A 129 29.29 5.59 13.31
N GLY A 130 29.61 4.68 12.42
CA GLY A 130 29.60 3.26 12.74
C GLY A 130 29.61 2.34 11.54
N GLY A 131 30.66 1.53 11.42
CA GLY A 131 30.79 0.50 10.39
C GLY A 131 29.92 -0.74 10.57
N ASN A 132 28.98 -0.75 11.50
CA ASN A 132 28.09 -1.88 11.74
C ASN A 132 26.76 -1.71 10.99
N ALA A 133 26.30 -2.80 10.40
CA ALA A 133 24.99 -2.85 9.77
C ALA A 133 23.88 -2.61 10.81
N ALA A 134 22.93 -1.72 10.47
CA ALA A 134 21.73 -1.48 11.24
C ALA A 134 20.55 -2.25 10.63
N LYS A 135 19.73 -2.87 11.47
CA LYS A 135 18.47 -3.46 11.01
C LYS A 135 17.51 -2.37 10.57
N THR A 136 16.87 -2.61 9.44
CA THR A 136 15.83 -1.73 8.90
C THR A 136 14.54 -2.51 8.64
N PHE A 137 13.41 -1.81 8.78
CA PHE A 137 12.10 -2.31 8.42
C PHE A 137 11.36 -1.18 7.70
N THR A 138 11.06 -1.35 6.42
CA THR A 138 10.42 -0.29 5.62
C THR A 138 8.99 -0.68 5.30
N LEU A 139 8.01 0.13 5.74
CA LEU A 139 6.63 0.00 5.31
C LEU A 139 6.47 0.63 3.93
N ILE A 140 5.65 0.02 3.08
CA ILE A 140 5.41 0.46 1.72
C ILE A 140 3.91 0.58 1.50
N TYR A 141 3.48 1.73 1.01
CA TYR A 141 2.08 2.06 0.76
C TYR A 141 1.83 2.22 -0.73
N ASN A 142 0.65 1.81 -1.19
CA ASN A 142 0.19 1.94 -2.56
C ASN A 142 1.05 1.22 -3.61
N LEU A 143 1.86 0.24 -3.20
CA LEU A 143 2.61 -0.60 -4.11
C LEU A 143 1.69 -1.71 -4.63
N GLN A 144 1.30 -1.66 -5.89
CA GLN A 144 0.48 -2.68 -6.55
C GLN A 144 1.33 -3.70 -7.31
N ASN A 145 2.41 -3.22 -7.92
CA ASN A 145 3.34 -4.05 -8.67
C ASN A 145 4.74 -3.91 -8.06
N PRO A 146 5.44 -5.01 -7.74
CA PRO A 146 6.82 -4.97 -7.25
C PRO A 146 7.77 -4.15 -8.12
N ASP A 147 7.57 -4.14 -9.45
CA ASP A 147 8.38 -3.37 -10.39
C ASP A 147 8.37 -1.86 -10.10
N ASP A 148 7.30 -1.34 -9.53
CA ASP A 148 7.18 0.07 -9.19
C ASP A 148 8.05 0.51 -8.02
N LEU A 149 8.55 -0.44 -7.22
CA LEU A 149 9.52 -0.16 -6.16
C LEU A 149 10.90 0.22 -6.72
N PHE A 150 11.33 -0.36 -7.84
CA PHE A 150 12.73 -0.27 -8.29
C PHE A 150 13.09 1.05 -8.96
N ARG A 151 12.99 2.14 -8.19
CA ARG A 151 13.17 3.54 -8.60
C ARG A 151 13.94 4.33 -7.53
N ARG A 152 14.11 5.63 -7.78
CA ARG A 152 14.63 6.59 -6.78
C ARG A 152 13.45 7.21 -6.02
N TYR A 153 13.56 7.20 -4.70
CA TYR A 153 12.58 7.82 -3.80
C TYR A 153 13.25 8.94 -3.04
N PRO A 154 12.94 10.19 -3.31
CA PRO A 154 13.41 11.33 -2.53
C PRO A 154 12.80 11.29 -1.12
N GLY A 155 13.57 11.80 -0.15
CA GLY A 155 13.05 12.04 1.19
C GLY A 155 12.04 13.18 1.21
N VAL A 156 11.06 13.08 2.10
CA VAL A 156 10.09 14.15 2.37
C VAL A 156 10.64 15.03 3.48
N ASP A 157 10.79 16.32 3.20
CA ASP A 157 11.32 17.28 4.16
C ASP A 157 10.44 17.36 5.42
N GLY A 158 11.09 17.42 6.59
CA GLY A 158 10.39 17.51 7.87
C GLY A 158 9.62 16.27 8.31
N SER A 159 9.74 15.16 7.57
CA SER A 159 9.03 13.91 7.88
C SER A 159 9.75 13.00 8.88
N ALA A 160 10.97 13.35 9.27
CA ALA A 160 11.76 12.51 10.17
C ALA A 160 11.31 12.68 11.63
N PHE A 161 11.15 11.56 12.33
CA PHE A 161 10.88 11.53 13.76
C PHE A 161 11.57 10.34 14.43
N PHE A 162 11.64 10.38 15.76
CA PHE A 162 12.28 9.38 16.57
C PHE A 162 11.40 9.02 17.77
N ILE A 163 11.06 7.73 17.90
CA ILE A 163 10.23 7.20 18.97
C ILE A 163 10.80 5.85 19.43
N ALA A 164 10.87 5.62 20.73
CA ALA A 164 11.22 4.33 21.35
C ALA A 164 12.51 3.70 20.82
N GLY A 165 13.53 4.49 20.45
CA GLY A 165 14.79 3.97 19.89
C GLY A 165 14.76 3.66 18.39
N LEU A 166 13.65 3.99 17.72
CA LEU A 166 13.47 3.81 16.28
C LEU A 166 13.41 5.17 15.58
N ALA A 167 14.13 5.31 14.48
CA ALA A 167 14.11 6.47 13.61
C ALA A 167 13.29 6.17 12.36
N VAL A 168 12.41 7.09 11.99
CA VAL A 168 11.56 7.01 10.79
C VAL A 168 11.77 8.24 9.95
N ASN A 169 11.78 8.09 8.64
CA ASN A 169 11.63 9.19 7.70
C ASN A 169 10.84 8.70 6.47
N PHE A 170 9.99 9.57 5.92
CA PHE A 170 9.21 9.21 4.74
C PHE A 170 9.95 9.53 3.45
N GLN A 171 9.66 8.74 2.44
CA GLN A 171 10.13 8.91 1.07
C GLN A 171 8.94 8.70 0.14
N GLU A 172 8.85 9.50 -0.90
CA GLU A 172 7.69 9.46 -1.80
C GLU A 172 8.12 9.52 -3.27
N ARG A 173 7.39 8.78 -4.11
CA ARG A 173 7.44 8.94 -5.55
C ARG A 173 6.12 8.55 -6.19
N GLY A 174 5.43 9.52 -6.77
CA GLY A 174 4.07 9.34 -7.25
C GLY A 174 3.15 8.99 -6.09
N GLU A 175 2.42 7.89 -6.21
CA GLU A 175 1.52 7.42 -5.15
C GLU A 175 2.21 6.49 -4.14
N VAL A 176 3.39 5.95 -4.48
CA VAL A 176 4.11 5.02 -3.59
C VAL A 176 4.84 5.80 -2.50
N ILE A 177 4.53 5.45 -1.25
CA ILE A 177 5.14 6.02 -0.05
C ILE A 177 5.92 4.93 0.66
N LEU A 178 7.13 5.26 1.09
CA LEU A 178 8.00 4.40 1.88
C LEU A 178 8.22 5.02 3.26
N ALA A 179 8.14 4.21 4.30
CA ALA A 179 8.46 4.60 5.68
C ALA A 179 9.60 3.71 6.22
N PRO A 180 10.87 3.98 5.88
CA PRO A 180 11.99 3.28 6.46
C PRO A 180 12.11 3.55 7.95
N ILE A 181 12.08 2.48 8.74
CA ILE A 181 12.25 2.44 10.19
C ILE A 181 13.62 1.81 10.46
N ARG A 182 14.42 2.46 11.28
CA ARG A 182 15.78 2.02 11.62
C ARG A 182 15.95 1.88 13.11
N ALA A 183 16.46 0.74 13.55
CA ALA A 183 16.90 0.58 14.92
C ALA A 183 18.35 1.06 15.05
N GLY A 184 18.62 1.93 16.01
CA GLY A 184 19.99 2.42 16.24
C GLY A 184 20.14 3.11 17.56
N VAL A 185 21.24 2.83 18.25
CA VAL A 185 21.64 3.51 19.47
C VAL A 185 22.64 4.62 19.09
N GLY A 186 22.38 5.86 19.55
CA GLY A 186 23.28 6.99 19.37
C GLY A 186 23.11 7.73 18.04
N GLY A 187 23.97 8.72 17.77
CA GLY A 187 23.87 9.73 16.69
C GLY A 187 23.76 9.27 15.23
N ARG A 188 23.25 8.07 14.99
CA ARG A 188 22.99 7.48 13.67
C ARG A 188 21.67 7.92 13.05
N LEU A 189 21.08 8.99 13.58
CA LEU A 189 19.86 9.59 13.06
C LEU A 189 20.14 10.39 11.78
N GLY A 190 21.03 9.90 10.91
CA GLY A 190 21.29 10.53 9.63
C GLY A 190 19.95 10.80 8.93
N VAL A 191 19.51 12.05 9.02
CA VAL A 191 18.35 12.51 8.26
C VAL A 191 18.70 12.26 6.80
N ASN A 192 17.94 11.45 6.12
CA ASN A 192 18.10 11.21 4.68
C ASN A 192 17.80 12.54 3.96
N VAL A 193 18.80 13.38 3.82
CA VAL A 193 18.74 14.52 2.92
C VAL A 193 19.18 13.98 1.57
N GLY A 194 18.19 13.63 0.73
CA GLY A 194 18.48 13.09 -0.58
C GLY A 194 17.46 12.06 -1.04
N TYR A 195 17.94 10.98 -1.61
CA TYR A 195 17.08 9.90 -2.10
C TYR A 195 17.66 8.53 -1.77
N LEU A 196 16.83 7.50 -1.78
CA LEU A 196 17.25 6.11 -1.91
C LEU A 196 16.82 5.56 -3.27
N LYS A 197 17.70 4.82 -3.92
CA LYS A 197 17.42 4.07 -5.14
C LYS A 197 17.29 2.59 -4.76
N TYR A 198 16.14 2.03 -5.02
CA TYR A 198 15.87 0.60 -4.88
C TYR A 198 16.16 -0.14 -6.19
N SER A 199 16.67 -1.37 -6.10
CA SER A 199 17.06 -2.20 -7.25
C SER A 199 17.04 -3.68 -6.89
N ARG A 200 16.87 -4.55 -7.90
CA ARG A 200 16.97 -6.02 -7.74
C ARG A 200 18.39 -6.52 -7.60
N GLU A 201 19.35 -5.72 -8.03
CA GLU A 201 20.77 -6.07 -8.01
C GLU A 201 21.57 -5.09 -7.15
N PRO A 202 22.64 -5.56 -6.49
CA PRO A 202 23.53 -4.68 -5.75
C PRO A 202 24.22 -3.69 -6.69
N GLY A 203 24.17 -2.42 -6.35
CA GLY A 203 24.83 -1.37 -7.12
C GLY A 203 26.15 -0.93 -6.48
N LYS A 204 27.14 -0.62 -7.30
CA LYS A 204 28.48 -0.21 -6.84
C LYS A 204 28.57 1.30 -6.56
N ILE A 205 27.77 2.11 -7.23
CA ILE A 205 27.83 3.58 -7.15
C ILE A 205 26.58 4.07 -6.40
N PRO A 206 26.70 4.93 -5.37
CA PRO A 206 25.57 5.39 -4.54
C PRO A 206 24.66 6.42 -5.23
N PHE A 207 24.99 6.86 -6.44
CA PHE A 207 24.29 7.90 -7.17
C PHE A 207 23.57 7.38 -8.42
#